data_909d8f98edd89c745b0bccfebe19df8f
#
_entry.id   909d8f98edd89c745b0bccfebe19df8f
#
_cell.length_a   1.000
_cell.length_b   1.000
_cell.length_c   1.000
_cell.angle_alpha   90.00
_cell.angle_beta   90.00
_cell.angle_gamma   90.00
#
_symmetry.space_group_name_H-M   'P 1'
#
loop_
_entity.id
_entity.type
_entity.pdbx_description
1 polymer ?
#
loop_
_entity_poly.entity_id
_entity_poly.type
_entity_poly.pdbx_seq_one_letter_code
_entity_poly.pdbx_strand_id
1 'polypeptide(L)'
;LRAWIHEEAGGRRWRISARSFFQNRPAGVDALVDVVGAMVADLAPTPGGPMVDAYAGVGIFADTVGVGRTVTAVERGKTSLADARVNLAARIKDGTVRIAPSAVEQWKPTPAEVVVADPARAGLDRDGVRVLMKCQPDLFVLVGCDHSSFARDAALLVRAGLRLERLVVVDLFPGTSHVEPVGAF
;
A
#
# COMPACT_ATOMS: atom_id res chain seq x y z
N LEU A 1 -1.23 30.18 -7.67
CA LEU A 1 -0.41 29.30 -6.81
C LEU A 1 -0.74 27.86 -7.14
N ARG A 2 0.27 27.06 -7.51
CA ARG A 2 0.09 25.62 -7.68
C ARG A 2 -0.16 24.99 -6.30
N ALA A 3 -1.25 24.25 -6.15
CA ALA A 3 -1.60 23.59 -4.90
C ALA A 3 -0.93 22.19 -4.76
N TRP A 4 0.07 21.88 -5.59
CA TRP A 4 0.78 20.61 -5.65
C TRP A 4 2.23 20.78 -6.09
N ILE A 5 3.06 19.81 -5.75
CA ILE A 5 4.46 19.68 -6.15
C ILE A 5 4.68 18.40 -6.94
N HIS A 6 5.89 18.20 -7.46
CA HIS A 6 6.35 16.91 -7.95
C HIS A 6 7.55 16.45 -7.14
N GLU A 7 7.57 15.15 -6.84
CA GLU A 7 8.70 14.44 -6.26
C GLU A 7 9.07 13.23 -7.12
N GLU A 8 10.33 12.82 -7.05
CA GLU A 8 10.83 11.62 -7.73
C GLU A 8 11.20 10.56 -6.68
N ALA A 9 10.60 9.39 -6.80
CA ALA A 9 10.83 8.24 -5.93
C ALA A 9 10.32 6.96 -6.58
N GLY A 10 10.90 5.80 -6.25
CA GLY A 10 10.55 4.51 -6.86
C GLY A 10 10.72 4.49 -8.38
N GLY A 11 11.66 5.27 -8.92
CA GLY A 11 11.87 5.43 -10.35
C GLY A 11 10.74 6.15 -11.09
N ARG A 12 9.86 6.85 -10.39
CA ARG A 12 8.67 7.55 -10.91
C ARG A 12 8.62 8.99 -10.43
N ARG A 13 7.89 9.82 -11.19
CA ARG A 13 7.59 11.21 -10.82
C ARG A 13 6.15 11.31 -10.35
N TRP A 14 5.97 11.76 -9.11
CA TRP A 14 4.69 11.82 -8.42
C TRP A 14 4.18 13.25 -8.33
N ARG A 15 2.92 13.46 -8.68
CA ARG A 15 2.19 14.67 -8.29
C ARG A 15 1.67 14.49 -6.87
N ILE A 16 1.89 15.51 -6.01
CA ILE A 16 1.52 15.48 -4.60
C ILE A 16 0.90 16.81 -4.24
N SER A 17 -0.37 16.81 -3.89
CA SER A 17 -1.07 18.00 -3.41
C SER A 17 -0.72 18.27 -1.95
N ALA A 18 -0.82 19.52 -1.51
CA ALA A 18 -0.45 19.96 -0.16
C ALA A 18 -1.19 19.24 0.99
N ARG A 19 -2.31 18.58 0.70
CA ARG A 19 -3.10 17.78 1.67
C ARG A 19 -3.03 16.28 1.43
N SER A 20 -2.27 15.84 0.44
CA SER A 20 -2.00 14.41 0.20
C SER A 20 -0.82 13.99 1.07
N PHE A 21 -0.93 12.80 1.66
CA PHE A 21 0.20 12.21 2.35
C PHE A 21 1.23 11.71 1.32
N PHE A 22 2.46 11.93 1.62
CA PHE A 22 3.63 11.34 0.95
C PHE A 22 4.74 11.21 1.97
N GLN A 23 5.59 10.20 1.85
CA GLN A 23 6.72 10.03 2.75
C GLN A 23 7.65 11.25 2.67
N ASN A 24 8.12 11.74 3.82
CA ASN A 24 8.91 12.97 3.92
C ASN A 24 10.26 12.90 3.20
N ARG A 25 10.75 11.71 2.91
CA ARG A 25 12.04 11.47 2.24
C ARG A 25 11.81 10.57 1.02
N PRO A 26 12.16 11.01 -0.19
CA PRO A 26 12.10 10.18 -1.41
C PRO A 26 12.83 8.84 -1.25
N ALA A 27 14.04 8.84 -0.66
CA ALA A 27 14.78 7.62 -0.36
C ALA A 27 14.03 6.65 0.59
N GLY A 28 13.10 7.16 1.39
CA GLY A 28 12.22 6.33 2.21
C GLY A 28 11.17 5.61 1.37
N VAL A 29 10.63 6.30 0.37
CA VAL A 29 9.73 5.66 -0.62
C VAL A 29 10.48 4.57 -1.38
N ASP A 30 11.70 4.85 -1.84
CA ASP A 30 12.53 3.88 -2.56
C ASP A 30 12.72 2.61 -1.71
N ALA A 31 13.13 2.78 -0.45
CA ALA A 31 13.33 1.65 0.47
C ALA A 31 12.05 0.83 0.71
N LEU A 32 10.90 1.49 0.88
CA LEU A 32 9.61 0.79 1.05
C LEU A 32 9.19 0.06 -0.23
N VAL A 33 9.35 0.70 -1.39
CA VAL A 33 9.05 0.08 -2.69
C VAL A 33 9.93 -1.15 -2.93
N ASP A 34 11.22 -1.06 -2.61
CA ASP A 34 12.17 -2.17 -2.76
C ASP A 34 11.80 -3.34 -1.83
N VAL A 35 11.50 -3.07 -0.56
CA VAL A 35 11.15 -4.12 0.41
C VAL A 35 9.82 -4.78 0.06
N VAL A 36 8.78 -3.99 -0.20
CA VAL A 36 7.44 -4.53 -0.58
C VAL A 36 7.53 -5.25 -1.92
N GLY A 37 8.25 -4.66 -2.89
CA GLY A 37 8.47 -5.26 -4.20
C GLY A 37 9.18 -6.60 -4.13
N ALA A 38 10.24 -6.72 -3.32
CA ALA A 38 10.94 -7.98 -3.09
C ALA A 38 10.03 -9.04 -2.43
N MET A 39 9.23 -8.64 -1.43
CA MET A 39 8.27 -9.57 -0.80
C MET A 39 7.24 -10.09 -1.82
N VAL A 40 6.70 -9.21 -2.64
CA VAL A 40 5.72 -9.61 -3.67
C VAL A 40 6.37 -10.47 -4.77
N ALA A 41 7.58 -10.13 -5.19
CA ALA A 41 8.30 -10.91 -6.21
C ALA A 41 8.65 -12.33 -5.73
N ASP A 42 9.05 -12.45 -4.46
CA ASP A 42 9.51 -13.72 -3.89
C ASP A 42 8.37 -14.62 -3.42
N LEU A 43 7.28 -14.05 -2.92
CA LEU A 43 6.26 -14.77 -2.16
C LEU A 43 4.90 -14.85 -2.86
N ALA A 44 4.60 -13.99 -3.84
CA ALA A 44 3.35 -14.09 -4.57
C ALA A 44 3.34 -15.35 -5.45
N PRO A 45 2.26 -16.16 -5.40
CA PRO A 45 2.22 -17.46 -6.08
C PRO A 45 2.23 -17.34 -7.62
N THR A 46 1.66 -16.24 -8.15
CA THR A 46 1.53 -16.09 -9.61
C THR A 46 2.12 -14.75 -10.06
N PRO A 47 3.09 -14.73 -10.98
CA PRO A 47 3.48 -13.50 -11.64
C PRO A 47 2.27 -12.85 -12.34
N GLY A 48 1.98 -11.59 -12.02
CA GLY A 48 0.91 -10.84 -12.68
C GLY A 48 -0.51 -11.08 -12.13
N GLY A 49 -0.69 -11.86 -11.08
CA GLY A 49 -1.99 -12.04 -10.42
C GLY A 49 -2.59 -10.73 -9.89
N PRO A 50 -3.92 -10.66 -9.66
CA PRO A 50 -4.59 -9.43 -9.24
C PRO A 50 -4.11 -8.95 -7.87
N MET A 51 -3.98 -7.63 -7.72
CA MET A 51 -3.50 -6.98 -6.50
C MET A 51 -4.48 -5.92 -6.02
N VAL A 52 -4.59 -5.79 -4.70
CA VAL A 52 -5.23 -4.65 -4.03
C VAL A 52 -4.14 -3.80 -3.37
N ASP A 53 -4.12 -2.52 -3.69
CA ASP A 53 -3.37 -1.48 -3.00
C ASP A 53 -4.35 -0.74 -2.08
N ALA A 54 -4.36 -1.13 -0.80
CA ALA A 54 -5.25 -0.60 0.21
C ALA A 54 -4.61 0.59 0.92
N TYR A 55 -5.37 1.67 1.08
CA TYR A 55 -4.87 2.98 1.51
C TYR A 55 -3.86 3.56 0.52
N ALA A 56 -4.19 3.47 -0.77
CA ALA A 56 -3.25 3.69 -1.88
C ALA A 56 -2.62 5.09 -1.95
N GLY A 57 -3.16 6.07 -1.23
CA GLY A 57 -2.63 7.43 -1.22
C GLY A 57 -2.58 8.02 -2.63
N VAL A 58 -1.39 8.44 -3.05
CA VAL A 58 -1.14 8.99 -4.39
C VAL A 58 -0.84 7.91 -5.44
N GLY A 59 -0.88 6.61 -5.06
CA GLY A 59 -0.77 5.46 -5.96
C GLY A 59 0.62 4.84 -6.06
N ILE A 60 1.48 4.97 -5.05
CA ILE A 60 2.87 4.51 -5.09
C ILE A 60 2.94 3.01 -5.37
N PHE A 61 2.38 2.16 -4.51
CA PHE A 61 2.47 0.71 -4.70
C PHE A 61 1.71 0.23 -5.93
N ALA A 62 0.58 0.88 -6.27
CA ALA A 62 -0.14 0.58 -7.49
C ALA A 62 0.73 0.75 -8.75
N ASP A 63 1.60 1.78 -8.83
CA ASP A 63 2.41 2.08 -10.02
C ASP A 63 3.87 1.60 -9.95
N THR A 64 4.27 0.98 -8.85
CA THR A 64 5.59 0.38 -8.68
C THR A 64 5.46 -1.13 -8.50
N VAL A 65 5.09 -1.60 -7.33
CA VAL A 65 4.92 -3.03 -6.99
C VAL A 65 3.83 -3.70 -7.85
N GLY A 66 2.79 -2.96 -8.20
CA GLY A 66 1.68 -3.42 -9.04
C GLY A 66 1.98 -3.51 -10.54
N VAL A 67 3.18 -3.15 -10.99
CA VAL A 67 3.55 -3.26 -12.42
C VAL A 67 3.45 -4.72 -12.88
N GLY A 68 2.80 -4.92 -14.04
CA GLY A 68 2.52 -6.26 -14.58
C GLY A 68 1.28 -6.95 -13.98
N ARG A 69 0.60 -6.34 -13.00
CA ARG A 69 -0.62 -6.84 -12.35
C ARG A 69 -1.83 -5.97 -12.66
N THR A 70 -3.01 -6.55 -12.59
CA THR A 70 -4.23 -5.75 -12.47
C THR A 70 -4.38 -5.28 -11.02
N VAL A 71 -4.55 -3.96 -10.80
CA VAL A 71 -4.56 -3.38 -9.46
C VAL A 71 -5.88 -2.68 -9.18
N THR A 72 -6.45 -2.93 -7.99
CA THR A 72 -7.48 -2.07 -7.42
C THR A 72 -6.86 -1.21 -6.33
N ALA A 73 -6.75 0.10 -6.59
CA ALA A 73 -6.25 1.09 -5.63
C ALA A 73 -7.41 1.66 -4.82
N VAL A 74 -7.45 1.37 -3.52
CA VAL A 74 -8.53 1.80 -2.60
C VAL A 74 -8.05 2.99 -1.80
N GLU A 75 -8.71 4.14 -1.96
CA GLU A 75 -8.36 5.38 -1.30
C GLU A 75 -9.62 6.23 -1.02
N ARG A 76 -9.68 6.92 0.13
CA ARG A 76 -10.82 7.77 0.50
C ARG A 76 -10.53 9.27 0.42
N GLY A 77 -9.25 9.65 0.52
CA GLY A 77 -8.81 11.04 0.57
C GLY A 77 -9.05 11.79 -0.74
N LYS A 78 -9.86 12.83 -0.75
CA LYS A 78 -10.20 13.57 -1.97
C LYS A 78 -8.98 14.09 -2.73
N THR A 79 -7.99 14.61 -2.01
CA THR A 79 -6.73 15.13 -2.61
C THR A 79 -5.87 14.00 -3.12
N SER A 80 -5.68 12.94 -2.33
CA SER A 80 -4.94 11.73 -2.72
C SER A 80 -5.56 11.08 -3.95
N LEU A 81 -6.89 10.97 -4.01
CA LEU A 81 -7.63 10.48 -5.18
C LEU A 81 -7.39 11.33 -6.44
N ALA A 82 -7.34 12.67 -6.28
CA ALA A 82 -7.06 13.55 -7.41
C ALA A 82 -5.62 13.37 -7.93
N ASP A 83 -4.66 13.19 -7.03
CA ASP A 83 -3.28 12.93 -7.38
C ASP A 83 -3.09 11.53 -7.97
N ALA A 84 -3.69 10.49 -7.36
CA ALA A 84 -3.65 9.12 -7.87
C ALA A 84 -4.21 9.01 -9.30
N ARG A 85 -5.31 9.71 -9.62
CA ARG A 85 -5.84 9.73 -11.00
C ARG A 85 -4.87 10.32 -12.01
N VAL A 86 -4.06 11.29 -11.62
CA VAL A 86 -3.02 11.87 -12.48
C VAL A 86 -1.81 10.93 -12.58
N ASN A 87 -1.34 10.45 -11.45
CA ASN A 87 -0.17 9.58 -11.37
C ASN A 87 -0.38 8.25 -12.09
N LEU A 88 -1.57 7.68 -11.96
CA LEU A 88 -1.93 6.38 -12.53
C LEU A 88 -2.65 6.48 -13.90
N ALA A 89 -2.68 7.67 -14.51
CA ALA A 89 -3.51 7.94 -15.69
C ALA A 89 -3.27 6.96 -16.84
N ALA A 90 -2.03 6.61 -17.13
CA ALA A 90 -1.68 5.64 -18.18
C ALA A 90 -2.26 4.25 -17.88
N ARG A 91 -2.10 3.77 -16.65
CA ARG A 91 -2.58 2.47 -16.21
C ARG A 91 -4.11 2.38 -16.01
N ILE A 92 -4.74 3.51 -15.72
CA ILE A 92 -6.20 3.61 -15.73
C ILE A 92 -6.73 3.52 -17.17
N LYS A 93 -6.04 4.19 -18.10
CA LYS A 93 -6.41 4.20 -19.52
C LYS A 93 -6.30 2.83 -20.18
N ASP A 94 -5.26 2.07 -19.85
CA ASP A 94 -5.05 0.71 -20.38
C ASP A 94 -5.83 -0.37 -19.60
N GLY A 95 -6.54 0.01 -18.54
CA GLY A 95 -7.39 -0.89 -17.76
C GLY A 95 -6.65 -1.74 -16.74
N THR A 96 -5.32 -1.56 -16.55
CA THR A 96 -4.54 -2.33 -15.56
C THR A 96 -4.66 -1.79 -14.14
N VAL A 97 -5.17 -0.56 -13.95
CA VAL A 97 -5.47 0.01 -12.64
C VAL A 97 -6.91 0.53 -12.60
N ARG A 98 -7.61 0.19 -11.54
CA ARG A 98 -8.91 0.75 -11.16
C ARG A 98 -8.80 1.43 -9.80
N ILE A 99 -9.26 2.67 -9.69
CA ILE A 99 -9.36 3.38 -8.41
C ILE A 99 -10.75 3.13 -7.81
N ALA A 100 -10.77 2.70 -6.55
CA ALA A 100 -11.97 2.57 -5.72
C ALA A 100 -11.99 3.74 -4.70
N PRO A 101 -12.82 4.78 -4.90
CA PRO A 101 -12.89 5.94 -4.03
C PRO A 101 -13.73 5.63 -2.79
N SER A 102 -13.17 4.90 -1.85
CA SER A 102 -13.84 4.43 -0.64
C SER A 102 -12.86 4.32 0.53
N ALA A 103 -13.36 4.43 1.75
CA ALA A 103 -12.64 3.90 2.90
C ALA A 103 -12.53 2.38 2.77
N VAL A 104 -11.41 1.81 3.19
CA VAL A 104 -11.19 0.35 3.10
C VAL A 104 -12.27 -0.42 3.86
N GLU A 105 -12.68 0.07 5.03
CA GLU A 105 -13.69 -0.55 5.90
C GLU A 105 -15.09 -0.58 5.26
N GLN A 106 -15.34 0.27 4.27
CA GLN A 106 -16.62 0.41 3.55
C GLN A 106 -16.56 -0.10 2.11
N TRP A 107 -15.36 -0.45 1.64
CA TRP A 107 -15.16 -0.94 0.30
C TRP A 107 -15.76 -2.34 0.12
N LYS A 108 -16.25 -2.63 -1.09
CA LYS A 108 -16.70 -3.98 -1.46
C LYS A 108 -15.53 -4.74 -2.06
N PRO A 109 -14.93 -5.69 -1.34
CA PRO A 109 -13.77 -6.44 -1.81
C PRO A 109 -14.06 -7.26 -3.06
N THR A 110 -13.04 -7.38 -3.89
CA THR A 110 -12.98 -8.35 -5.00
C THR A 110 -11.81 -9.30 -4.74
N PRO A 111 -11.88 -10.56 -5.19
CA PRO A 111 -10.76 -11.47 -5.05
C PRO A 111 -9.46 -10.89 -5.58
N ALA A 112 -8.38 -11.08 -4.83
CA ALA A 112 -7.04 -10.62 -5.20
C ALA A 112 -5.99 -11.53 -4.58
N GLU A 113 -5.02 -11.94 -5.37
CA GLU A 113 -3.92 -12.78 -4.93
C GLU A 113 -2.99 -12.06 -3.95
N VAL A 114 -2.78 -10.77 -4.18
CA VAL A 114 -1.91 -9.94 -3.36
C VAL A 114 -2.70 -8.77 -2.77
N VAL A 115 -2.56 -8.57 -1.47
CA VAL A 115 -3.01 -7.35 -0.79
C VAL A 115 -1.78 -6.64 -0.24
N VAL A 116 -1.56 -5.39 -0.62
CA VAL A 116 -0.62 -4.47 0.02
C VAL A 116 -1.44 -3.45 0.79
N ALA A 117 -1.14 -3.25 2.06
CA ALA A 117 -1.85 -2.31 2.92
C ALA A 117 -0.87 -1.43 3.69
N ASP A 118 -0.96 -0.12 3.48
CA ASP A 118 -0.16 0.91 4.17
C ASP A 118 -1.11 1.90 4.88
N PRO A 119 -1.72 1.47 6.00
CA PRO A 119 -2.67 2.29 6.73
C PRO A 119 -1.97 3.44 7.47
N ALA A 120 -2.74 4.47 7.83
CA ALA A 120 -2.29 5.51 8.74
C ALA A 120 -1.89 4.91 10.11
N ARG A 121 -1.28 5.74 10.98
CA ARG A 121 -0.75 5.34 12.30
C ARG A 121 -1.69 4.49 13.18
N ALA A 122 -3.00 4.62 13.00
CA ALA A 122 -3.99 3.79 13.73
C ALA A 122 -3.99 2.32 13.28
N GLY A 123 -3.40 2.00 12.13
CA GLY A 123 -3.39 0.65 11.56
C GLY A 123 -4.69 0.28 10.86
N LEU A 124 -4.85 -1.02 10.58
CA LEU A 124 -6.03 -1.62 9.94
C LEU A 124 -7.20 -1.76 10.89
N ASP A 125 -6.89 -2.10 12.14
CA ASP A 125 -7.85 -2.58 13.13
C ASP A 125 -8.70 -3.78 12.63
N ARG A 126 -9.65 -4.22 13.45
CA ARG A 126 -10.51 -5.39 13.16
C ARG A 126 -11.33 -5.24 11.89
N ASP A 127 -11.84 -4.04 11.62
CA ASP A 127 -12.70 -3.81 10.46
C ASP A 127 -11.91 -3.82 9.16
N GLY A 128 -10.72 -3.19 9.12
CA GLY A 128 -9.84 -3.23 7.96
C GLY A 128 -9.40 -4.66 7.63
N VAL A 129 -8.91 -5.41 8.64
CA VAL A 129 -8.54 -6.82 8.46
C VAL A 129 -9.73 -7.64 7.97
N ARG A 130 -10.91 -7.52 8.59
CA ARG A 130 -12.12 -8.25 8.20
C ARG A 130 -12.53 -7.98 6.75
N VAL A 131 -12.36 -6.76 6.27
CA VAL A 131 -12.70 -6.40 4.88
C VAL A 131 -11.64 -6.93 3.93
N LEU A 132 -10.34 -6.69 4.20
CA LEU A 132 -9.26 -7.09 3.29
C LEU A 132 -9.13 -8.61 3.19
N MET A 133 -9.39 -9.36 4.25
CA MET A 133 -9.40 -10.84 4.21
C MET A 133 -10.50 -11.42 3.30
N LYS A 134 -11.54 -10.66 2.96
CA LYS A 134 -12.54 -11.08 1.97
C LYS A 134 -11.99 -11.08 0.53
N CYS A 135 -10.83 -10.46 0.29
CA CYS A 135 -10.12 -10.61 -0.98
C CYS A 135 -9.56 -12.03 -1.16
N GLN A 136 -9.49 -12.83 -0.09
CA GLN A 136 -8.89 -14.17 -0.06
C GLN A 136 -7.44 -14.15 -0.56
N PRO A 137 -6.57 -13.27 0.01
CA PRO A 137 -5.20 -13.14 -0.50
C PRO A 137 -4.36 -14.37 -0.18
N ASP A 138 -3.53 -14.77 -1.14
CA ASP A 138 -2.46 -15.73 -0.92
C ASP A 138 -1.22 -15.06 -0.29
N LEU A 139 -1.07 -13.75 -0.51
CA LEU A 139 -0.04 -12.92 0.08
C LEU A 139 -0.63 -11.61 0.59
N PHE A 140 -0.41 -11.32 1.85
CA PHE A 140 -0.77 -10.04 2.48
C PHE A 140 0.49 -9.32 2.94
N VAL A 141 0.79 -8.14 2.39
CA VAL A 141 1.89 -7.29 2.83
C VAL A 141 1.34 -6.13 3.63
N LEU A 142 1.69 -6.06 4.91
CA LEU A 142 1.34 -4.97 5.82
C LEU A 142 2.54 -4.05 6.01
N VAL A 143 2.38 -2.77 5.74
CA VAL A 143 3.31 -1.69 6.08
C VAL A 143 2.75 -0.94 7.28
N GLY A 144 3.60 -0.52 8.21
CA GLY A 144 3.14 0.25 9.36
C GLY A 144 4.16 1.27 9.82
N CYS A 145 3.69 2.42 10.31
CA CYS A 145 4.52 3.49 10.86
C CYS A 145 4.49 3.56 12.40
N ASP A 146 3.78 2.63 13.03
CA ASP A 146 3.71 2.50 14.48
C ASP A 146 3.77 1.02 14.87
N HIS A 147 4.75 0.66 15.68
CA HIS A 147 5.02 -0.73 16.04
C HIS A 147 3.87 -1.38 16.85
N SER A 148 3.13 -0.61 17.64
CA SER A 148 2.05 -1.15 18.48
C SER A 148 0.82 -1.49 17.62
N SER A 149 0.42 -0.59 16.73
CA SER A 149 -0.68 -0.86 15.79
C SER A 149 -0.31 -1.96 14.80
N PHE A 150 0.93 -1.97 14.30
CA PHE A 150 1.42 -3.04 13.44
C PHE A 150 1.36 -4.41 14.14
N ALA A 151 1.86 -4.52 15.37
CA ALA A 151 1.84 -5.79 16.12
C ALA A 151 0.41 -6.29 16.39
N ARG A 152 -0.51 -5.38 16.71
CA ARG A 152 -1.94 -5.69 16.85
C ARG A 152 -2.52 -6.23 15.55
N ASP A 153 -2.27 -5.54 14.42
CA ASP A 153 -2.83 -5.90 13.12
C ASP A 153 -2.22 -7.21 12.59
N ALA A 154 -0.91 -7.42 12.80
CA ALA A 154 -0.25 -8.69 12.53
C ALA A 154 -0.89 -9.85 13.30
N ALA A 155 -1.17 -9.65 14.59
CA ALA A 155 -1.88 -10.65 15.37
C ALA A 155 -3.32 -10.92 14.86
N LEU A 156 -4.00 -9.91 14.33
CA LEU A 156 -5.31 -10.09 13.71
C LEU A 156 -5.22 -10.88 12.40
N LEU A 157 -4.23 -10.61 11.55
CA LEU A 157 -3.97 -11.37 10.32
C LEU A 157 -3.65 -12.83 10.61
N VAL A 158 -2.81 -13.10 11.61
CA VAL A 158 -2.51 -14.48 12.04
C VAL A 158 -3.76 -15.19 12.57
N ARG A 159 -4.61 -14.53 13.36
CA ARG A 159 -5.89 -15.09 13.80
C ARG A 159 -6.88 -15.33 12.65
N ALA A 160 -6.74 -14.57 11.57
CA ALA A 160 -7.53 -14.77 10.35
C ALA A 160 -7.02 -15.92 9.47
N GLY A 161 -5.95 -16.60 9.87
CA GLY A 161 -5.42 -17.80 9.21
C GLY A 161 -4.16 -17.60 8.40
N LEU A 162 -3.62 -16.39 8.31
CA LEU A 162 -2.34 -16.12 7.64
C LEU A 162 -1.17 -16.46 8.57
N ARG A 163 0.01 -16.62 7.98
CA ARG A 163 1.25 -16.88 8.70
C ARG A 163 2.28 -15.81 8.35
N LEU A 164 2.95 -15.23 9.35
CA LEU A 164 4.04 -14.30 9.10
C LEU A 164 5.24 -15.05 8.48
N GLU A 165 5.51 -14.78 7.22
CA GLU A 165 6.61 -15.40 6.45
C GLU A 165 7.89 -14.56 6.49
N ARG A 166 7.73 -13.23 6.50
CA ARG A 166 8.86 -12.29 6.49
C ARG A 166 8.53 -11.04 7.25
N LEU A 167 9.49 -10.53 8.00
CA LEU A 167 9.41 -9.21 8.66
C LEU A 167 10.70 -8.45 8.37
N VAL A 168 10.55 -7.24 7.87
CA VAL A 168 11.65 -6.28 7.66
C VAL A 168 11.31 -5.00 8.42
N VAL A 169 12.29 -4.38 9.02
CA VAL A 169 12.14 -3.07 9.67
C VAL A 169 12.98 -2.07 8.90
N VAL A 170 12.32 -1.04 8.38
CA VAL A 170 12.96 0.03 7.61
C VAL A 170 13.13 1.25 8.52
N ASP A 171 14.36 1.73 8.68
CA ASP A 171 14.66 2.96 9.42
C ASP A 171 14.53 4.19 8.50
N LEU A 172 13.34 4.76 8.45
CA LEU A 172 13.08 5.98 7.68
C LEU A 172 13.39 7.27 8.45
N PHE A 173 13.58 7.18 9.77
CA PHE A 173 13.78 8.32 10.66
C PHE A 173 14.99 8.10 11.58
N PRO A 174 16.23 8.03 11.01
CA PRO A 174 17.43 7.74 11.80
C PRO A 174 17.57 8.70 12.99
N GLY A 175 17.89 8.13 14.14
CA GLY A 175 18.03 8.89 15.39
C GLY A 175 16.71 9.15 16.14
N THR A 176 15.62 8.58 15.69
CA THR A 176 14.32 8.58 16.40
C THR A 176 13.87 7.16 16.75
N SER A 177 12.81 7.02 17.55
CA SER A 177 12.19 5.73 17.86
C SER A 177 11.20 5.25 16.75
N HIS A 178 11.06 6.01 15.67
CA HIS A 178 10.11 5.68 14.60
C HIS A 178 10.76 4.77 13.57
N VAL A 179 10.15 3.64 13.34
CA VAL A 179 10.54 2.66 12.32
C VAL A 179 9.31 2.24 11.54
N GLU A 180 9.53 1.78 10.32
CA GLU A 180 8.49 1.26 9.44
C GLU A 180 8.62 -0.28 9.34
N PRO A 181 7.90 -1.07 10.16
CA PRO A 181 7.83 -2.51 9.98
C PRO A 181 7.03 -2.86 8.72
N VAL A 182 7.55 -3.80 7.96
CA VAL A 182 6.90 -4.38 6.77
C VAL A 182 6.82 -5.89 6.97
N GLY A 183 5.62 -6.44 7.03
CA GLY A 183 5.37 -7.87 7.23
C GLY A 183 4.68 -8.49 6.04
N ALA A 184 5.18 -9.65 5.58
CA ALA A 184 4.52 -10.51 4.60
C ALA A 184 3.89 -11.71 5.32
N PHE A 185 2.63 -11.98 5.03
CA PHE A 185 1.80 -13.02 5.63
C PHE A 185 1.19 -13.92 4.58
#